data_7006af341313324cc4761a5802bb023a
#
_entry.id   7006af341313324cc4761a5802bb023a
#
_cell.length_a   1.000
_cell.length_b   1.000
_cell.length_c   1.000
_cell.angle_alpha   90.00
_cell.angle_beta   90.00
_cell.angle_gamma   90.00
#
_symmetry.space_group_name_H-M   'P 1'
#
loop_
_entity.id
_entity.type
_entity.pdbx_description
1 polymer ?
#
loop_
_entity_poly.entity_id
_entity_poly.type
_entity_poly.pdbx_seq_one_letter_code
_entity_poly.pdbx_strand_id
1 'polypeptide(L)'
;MNLRIKQKELSLEMLRALQENKLALCEAEVGTGKTHAYILALTAHNIYSDKKIPAVISTSTIALQKSLTEEYIPQISSILLEHHVIDKPLSFVVRKGKRHYVCDSRLKIYETSIKNLQREADAELILELARLGEQEFDRIDLDDAVLTPYVKGRINVFRCNKSCPYSLLCRFMNFKKKCMTDNFDFQITN
;
A
#
# COMPACT_ATOMS: atom_id res chain seq x y z
N MET A 1 20.57 -26.49 2.41
CA MET A 1 19.96 -25.17 2.71
C MET A 1 20.55 -24.68 4.03
N ASN A 2 21.45 -23.69 3.99
CA ASN A 2 22.04 -23.17 5.24
C ASN A 2 21.00 -22.39 5.99
N LEU A 3 20.60 -22.88 7.15
CA LEU A 3 19.67 -22.20 8.05
C LEU A 3 20.33 -20.87 8.45
N ARG A 4 19.68 -19.76 8.12
CA ARG A 4 20.16 -18.43 8.54
C ARG A 4 19.80 -18.24 10.03
N ILE A 5 20.67 -18.75 10.92
CA ILE A 5 20.44 -18.78 12.37
C ILE A 5 20.09 -17.39 12.92
N LYS A 6 20.85 -16.37 12.56
CA LYS A 6 20.61 -14.98 12.96
C LYS A 6 19.23 -14.44 12.53
N GLN A 7 18.76 -14.82 11.33
CA GLN A 7 17.44 -14.44 10.83
C GLN A 7 16.32 -15.09 11.65
N LYS A 8 16.47 -16.38 11.99
CA LYS A 8 15.53 -17.09 12.85
C LYS A 8 15.46 -16.49 14.25
N GLU A 9 16.61 -16.25 14.87
CA GLU A 9 16.70 -15.61 16.20
C GLU A 9 15.99 -14.24 16.20
N LEU A 10 16.28 -13.39 15.21
CA LEU A 10 15.66 -12.09 15.05
C LEU A 10 14.12 -12.19 14.93
N SER A 11 13.63 -13.15 14.12
CA SER A 11 12.18 -13.36 13.96
C SER A 11 11.51 -13.80 15.27
N LEU A 12 12.17 -14.70 16.03
CA LEU A 12 11.65 -15.18 17.30
C LEU A 12 11.63 -14.09 18.38
N GLU A 13 12.66 -13.25 18.47
CA GLU A 13 12.70 -12.13 19.41
C GLU A 13 11.62 -11.08 19.10
N MET A 14 11.41 -10.78 17.81
CA MET A 14 10.31 -9.90 17.39
C MET A 14 8.95 -10.51 17.76
N LEU A 15 8.74 -11.80 17.52
CA LEU A 15 7.50 -12.49 17.88
C LEU A 15 7.25 -12.46 19.39
N ARG A 16 8.27 -12.71 20.22
CA ARG A 16 8.16 -12.62 21.69
C ARG A 16 7.75 -11.22 22.13
N ALA A 17 8.39 -10.18 21.57
CA ALA A 17 8.04 -8.81 21.90
C ALA A 17 6.59 -8.47 21.56
N LEU A 18 6.08 -8.95 20.41
CA LEU A 18 4.68 -8.79 20.02
C LEU A 18 3.74 -9.50 20.97
N GLN A 19 4.03 -10.76 21.35
CA GLN A 19 3.22 -11.56 22.28
C GLN A 19 3.17 -10.96 23.69
N GLU A 20 4.27 -10.37 24.13
CA GLU A 20 4.39 -9.73 25.44
C GLU A 20 3.94 -8.25 25.44
N ASN A 21 3.45 -7.72 24.31
CA ASN A 21 3.11 -6.31 24.12
C ASN A 21 4.25 -5.35 24.50
N LYS A 22 5.48 -5.73 24.14
CA LYS A 22 6.70 -4.96 24.44
C LYS A 22 7.19 -4.22 23.20
N LEU A 23 7.85 -3.09 23.43
CA LEU A 23 8.63 -2.41 22.41
C LEU A 23 9.96 -3.17 22.20
N ALA A 24 10.28 -3.51 20.95
CA ALA A 24 11.56 -4.09 20.57
C ALA A 24 12.34 -3.14 19.66
N LEU A 25 13.59 -2.91 19.99
CA LEU A 25 14.56 -2.23 19.14
C LEU A 25 15.52 -3.28 18.60
N CYS A 26 15.43 -3.60 17.32
CA CYS A 26 16.21 -4.66 16.70
C CYS A 26 17.21 -4.09 15.71
N GLU A 27 18.49 -4.36 15.95
CA GLU A 27 19.57 -4.03 15.01
C GLU A 27 20.15 -5.33 14.43
N ALA A 28 20.36 -5.34 13.14
CA ALA A 28 20.96 -6.46 12.44
C ALA A 28 21.75 -5.98 11.21
N GLU A 29 22.84 -6.67 10.90
CA GLU A 29 23.69 -6.37 9.74
C GLU A 29 22.93 -6.41 8.41
N VAL A 30 23.50 -5.76 7.38
CA VAL A 30 22.96 -5.84 6.02
C VAL A 30 23.09 -7.29 5.52
N GLY A 31 22.07 -7.79 4.83
CA GLY A 31 22.06 -9.18 4.32
C GLY A 31 21.57 -10.24 5.32
N THR A 32 21.27 -9.89 6.58
CA THR A 32 20.72 -10.82 7.59
C THR A 32 19.33 -11.34 7.21
N GLY A 33 18.61 -10.65 6.30
CA GLY A 33 17.22 -11.00 5.94
C GLY A 33 16.18 -10.42 6.89
N LYS A 34 16.44 -9.21 7.40
CA LYS A 34 15.52 -8.48 8.31
C LYS A 34 14.08 -8.44 7.82
N THR A 35 13.89 -8.18 6.53
CA THR A 35 12.56 -8.08 5.91
C THR A 35 11.75 -9.36 6.06
N HIS A 36 12.36 -10.51 5.75
CA HIS A 36 11.71 -11.80 5.98
C HIS A 36 11.45 -12.05 7.47
N ALA A 37 12.40 -11.68 8.34
CA ALA A 37 12.28 -11.92 9.78
C ALA A 37 11.05 -11.21 10.37
N TYR A 38 10.84 -9.91 10.08
CA TYR A 38 9.68 -9.21 10.63
C TYR A 38 8.36 -9.61 9.95
N ILE A 39 8.33 -9.92 8.65
CA ILE A 39 7.11 -10.40 8.01
C ILE A 39 6.68 -11.73 8.62
N LEU A 40 7.62 -12.67 8.83
CA LEU A 40 7.33 -13.96 9.46
C LEU A 40 6.87 -13.79 10.91
N ALA A 41 7.51 -12.93 11.69
CA ALA A 41 7.11 -12.65 13.08
C ALA A 41 5.68 -12.08 13.16
N LEU A 42 5.36 -11.10 12.30
CA LEU A 42 4.03 -10.48 12.21
C LEU A 42 2.97 -11.48 11.75
N THR A 43 3.29 -12.29 10.73
CA THR A 43 2.39 -13.34 10.24
C THR A 43 2.11 -14.37 11.32
N ALA A 44 3.14 -14.88 12.00
CA ALA A 44 2.99 -15.82 13.09
C ALA A 44 2.15 -15.23 14.24
N HIS A 45 2.42 -13.98 14.61
CA HIS A 45 1.61 -13.29 15.62
C HIS A 45 0.13 -13.23 15.23
N ASN A 46 -0.19 -12.88 13.98
CA ASN A 46 -1.57 -12.80 13.48
C ASN A 46 -2.28 -14.15 13.41
N ILE A 47 -1.54 -15.24 13.09
CA ILE A 47 -2.10 -16.60 13.07
C ILE A 47 -2.51 -17.06 14.47
N TYR A 48 -1.69 -16.77 15.48
CA TYR A 48 -1.89 -17.22 16.85
C TYR A 48 -2.64 -16.22 17.75
N SER A 49 -3.03 -15.06 17.21
CA SER A 49 -3.81 -14.07 17.94
C SER A 49 -5.31 -14.31 17.82
N ASP A 50 -6.05 -14.18 18.92
CA ASP A 50 -7.52 -14.29 18.96
C ASP A 50 -8.20 -13.18 18.12
N LYS A 51 -7.52 -12.06 17.94
CA LYS A 51 -8.01 -10.92 17.15
C LYS A 51 -7.10 -10.68 15.95
N LYS A 52 -7.66 -10.80 14.76
CA LYS A 52 -6.99 -10.35 13.53
C LYS A 52 -6.90 -8.82 13.53
N ILE A 53 -5.72 -8.30 13.77
CA ILE A 53 -5.40 -6.88 13.65
C ILE A 53 -4.34 -6.74 12.56
N PRO A 54 -4.56 -5.90 11.54
CA PRO A 54 -3.55 -5.71 10.49
C PRO A 54 -2.22 -5.24 11.10
N ALA A 55 -1.14 -5.89 10.73
CA ALA A 55 0.19 -5.42 11.09
C ALA A 55 0.55 -4.20 10.22
N VAL A 56 0.97 -3.11 10.85
CA VAL A 56 1.37 -1.89 10.13
C VAL A 56 2.88 -1.90 9.91
N ILE A 57 3.30 -1.87 8.65
CA ILE A 57 4.70 -1.76 8.25
C ILE A 57 4.93 -0.36 7.70
N SER A 58 5.67 0.48 8.42
CA SER A 58 6.08 1.80 7.95
C SER A 58 7.48 1.74 7.34
N THR A 59 7.63 2.26 6.13
CA THR A 59 8.90 2.29 5.41
C THR A 59 9.33 3.72 5.13
N SER A 60 10.63 3.96 5.08
CA SER A 60 11.18 5.29 4.74
C SER A 60 11.28 5.55 3.24
N THR A 61 11.14 4.52 2.40
CA THR A 61 11.33 4.63 0.95
C THR A 61 10.23 3.92 0.16
N ILE A 62 9.86 4.49 -0.99
CA ILE A 62 8.94 3.89 -1.95
C ILE A 62 9.52 2.58 -2.53
N ALA A 63 10.84 2.52 -2.71
CA ALA A 63 11.50 1.32 -3.21
C ALA A 63 11.28 0.12 -2.28
N LEU A 64 11.46 0.29 -0.96
CA LEU A 64 11.20 -0.77 0.00
C LEU A 64 9.71 -1.12 0.07
N GLN A 65 8.83 -0.13 -0.06
CA GLN A 65 7.39 -0.36 -0.13
C GLN A 65 7.03 -1.26 -1.33
N LYS A 66 7.59 -0.99 -2.52
CA LYS A 66 7.43 -1.83 -3.72
C LYS A 66 7.98 -3.24 -3.51
N SER A 67 9.20 -3.37 -3.02
CA SER A 67 9.78 -4.70 -2.76
C SER A 67 8.95 -5.52 -1.77
N LEU A 68 8.35 -4.89 -0.75
CA LEU A 68 7.45 -5.57 0.18
C LEU A 68 6.24 -6.17 -0.53
N THR A 69 5.62 -5.41 -1.44
CA THR A 69 4.37 -5.79 -2.10
C THR A 69 4.57 -6.69 -3.33
N GLU A 70 5.66 -6.50 -4.05
CA GLU A 70 5.91 -7.20 -5.32
C GLU A 70 6.76 -8.46 -5.13
N GLU A 71 7.60 -8.52 -4.08
CA GLU A 71 8.56 -9.61 -3.88
C GLU A 71 8.35 -10.34 -2.55
N TYR A 72 8.55 -9.66 -1.41
CA TYR A 72 8.68 -10.32 -0.10
C TYR A 72 7.38 -10.95 0.40
N ILE A 73 6.26 -10.20 0.42
CA ILE A 73 4.99 -10.73 0.90
C ILE A 73 4.47 -11.84 -0.01
N PRO A 74 4.46 -11.70 -1.36
CA PRO A 74 4.08 -12.79 -2.25
C PRO A 74 4.95 -14.04 -2.10
N GLN A 75 6.28 -13.90 -1.99
CA GLN A 75 7.19 -15.01 -1.81
C GLN A 75 6.93 -15.76 -0.51
N ILE A 76 6.82 -15.05 0.61
CA ILE A 76 6.53 -15.65 1.92
C ILE A 76 5.15 -16.31 1.90
N SER A 77 4.16 -15.63 1.32
CA SER A 77 2.81 -16.16 1.18
C SER A 77 2.78 -17.49 0.44
N SER A 78 3.50 -17.58 -0.68
CA SER A 78 3.63 -18.82 -1.46
C SER A 78 4.22 -19.96 -0.66
N ILE A 79 5.31 -19.69 0.08
CA ILE A 79 5.97 -20.70 0.93
C ILE A 79 5.03 -21.18 2.04
N LEU A 80 4.34 -20.25 2.70
CA LEU A 80 3.42 -20.59 3.80
C LEU A 80 2.20 -21.38 3.32
N LEU A 81 1.70 -21.11 2.12
CA LEU A 81 0.64 -21.88 1.47
C LEU A 81 1.12 -23.29 1.11
N GLU A 82 2.30 -23.44 0.51
CA GLU A 82 2.89 -24.72 0.13
C GLU A 82 3.07 -25.65 1.35
N HIS A 83 3.42 -25.06 2.49
CA HIS A 83 3.59 -25.80 3.75
C HIS A 83 2.32 -25.89 4.61
N HIS A 84 1.16 -25.51 4.07
CA HIS A 84 -0.13 -25.54 4.77
C HIS A 84 -0.14 -24.78 6.12
N VAL A 85 0.64 -23.73 6.24
CA VAL A 85 0.68 -22.86 7.43
C VAL A 85 -0.45 -21.82 7.39
N ILE A 86 -0.85 -21.42 6.18
CA ILE A 86 -2.00 -20.55 5.90
C ILE A 86 -2.88 -21.16 4.82
N ASP A 87 -4.18 -20.86 4.86
CA ASP A 87 -5.17 -21.36 3.90
C ASP A 87 -5.43 -20.39 2.74
N LYS A 88 -5.00 -19.16 2.88
CA LYS A 88 -5.22 -18.07 1.91
C LYS A 88 -3.95 -17.25 1.74
N PRO A 89 -3.72 -16.65 0.56
CA PRO A 89 -2.63 -15.71 0.37
C PRO A 89 -2.69 -14.56 1.38
N LEU A 90 -1.52 -14.12 1.85
CA LEU A 90 -1.39 -12.96 2.71
C LEU A 90 -1.90 -11.72 1.99
N SER A 91 -2.84 -11.03 2.61
CA SER A 91 -3.49 -9.85 2.08
C SER A 91 -2.83 -8.58 2.61
N PHE A 92 -2.71 -7.57 1.74
CA PHE A 92 -2.13 -6.29 2.15
C PHE A 92 -2.79 -5.12 1.45
N VAL A 93 -2.65 -3.95 2.04
CA VAL A 93 -3.02 -2.67 1.43
C VAL A 93 -1.88 -1.67 1.57
N VAL A 94 -1.62 -0.92 0.49
CA VAL A 94 -0.60 0.14 0.46
C VAL A 94 -1.29 1.48 0.74
N ARG A 95 -0.82 2.19 1.77
CA ARG A 95 -1.33 3.51 2.13
C ARG A 95 -0.23 4.54 1.93
N LYS A 96 -0.43 5.40 0.96
CA LYS A 96 0.46 6.51 0.62
C LYS A 96 -0.10 7.85 1.12
N GLY A 97 0.70 8.88 1.05
CA GLY A 97 0.23 10.25 1.31
C GLY A 97 -0.84 10.70 0.31
N LYS A 98 -1.69 11.64 0.70
CA LYS A 98 -2.82 12.13 -0.13
C LYS A 98 -2.40 12.65 -1.51
N ARG A 99 -1.16 13.06 -1.69
CA ARG A 99 -0.64 13.55 -2.99
C ARG A 99 -0.53 12.47 -4.05
N HIS A 100 -0.51 11.21 -3.63
CA HIS A 100 -0.38 10.04 -4.50
C HIS A 100 -1.71 9.49 -5.01
N TYR A 101 -2.83 10.09 -4.62
CA TYR A 101 -4.16 9.62 -5.03
C TYR A 101 -4.90 10.64 -5.89
N VAL A 102 -5.59 10.14 -6.92
CA VAL A 102 -6.42 10.96 -7.80
C VAL A 102 -7.69 11.42 -7.07
N CYS A 103 -8.09 12.67 -7.33
CA CYS A 103 -9.36 13.25 -6.91
C CYS A 103 -10.32 13.30 -8.11
N ASP A 104 -11.39 12.52 -8.09
CA ASP A 104 -12.35 12.41 -9.20
C ASP A 104 -12.94 13.76 -9.61
N SER A 105 -13.30 14.60 -8.64
CA SER A 105 -13.81 15.95 -8.90
C SER A 105 -12.79 16.82 -9.63
N ARG A 106 -11.54 16.80 -9.20
CA ARG A 106 -10.48 17.60 -9.83
C ARG A 106 -10.06 17.05 -11.18
N LEU A 107 -10.05 15.73 -11.33
CA LEU A 107 -9.81 15.07 -12.61
C LEU A 107 -10.82 15.55 -13.63
N LYS A 108 -12.11 15.49 -13.32
CA LYS A 108 -13.20 15.94 -14.20
C LYS A 108 -13.12 17.43 -14.54
N ILE A 109 -12.81 18.28 -13.55
CA ILE A 109 -12.62 19.72 -13.80
C ILE A 109 -11.44 19.96 -14.73
N TYR A 110 -10.33 19.25 -14.53
CA TYR A 110 -9.13 19.38 -15.33
C TYR A 110 -9.37 18.92 -16.78
N GLU A 111 -10.01 17.77 -16.98
CA GLU A 111 -10.42 17.28 -18.32
C GLU A 111 -11.31 18.28 -19.05
N THR A 112 -12.31 18.84 -18.35
CA THR A 112 -13.20 19.84 -18.93
C THR A 112 -12.44 21.12 -19.31
N SER A 113 -11.49 21.55 -18.49
CA SER A 113 -10.69 22.75 -18.78
C SER A 113 -9.80 22.57 -20.02
N ILE A 114 -9.23 21.38 -20.22
CA ILE A 114 -8.42 21.07 -21.42
C ILE A 114 -9.30 21.09 -22.66
N LYS A 115 -10.47 20.45 -22.63
CA LYS A 115 -11.41 20.42 -23.76
C LYS A 115 -11.87 21.81 -24.16
N ASN A 116 -12.12 22.69 -23.20
CA ASN A 116 -12.58 24.05 -23.45
C ASN A 116 -11.51 24.99 -24.00
N LEU A 117 -10.21 24.72 -23.74
CA LEU A 117 -9.13 25.58 -24.18
C LEU A 117 -8.77 25.43 -25.66
N GLN A 118 -9.44 24.53 -26.42
CA GLN A 118 -9.21 24.24 -27.86
C GLN A 118 -7.69 24.15 -28.24
N ARG A 119 -6.83 23.98 -27.28
CA ARG A 119 -5.42 23.69 -27.53
C ARG A 119 -5.36 22.24 -28.04
N GLU A 120 -4.49 21.98 -29.00
CA GLU A 120 -4.03 20.63 -29.32
C GLU A 120 -3.47 20.04 -28.03
N ALA A 121 -4.37 19.50 -27.19
CA ALA A 121 -3.95 18.78 -26.02
C ALA A 121 -3.28 17.50 -26.53
N ASP A 122 -2.12 17.21 -26.00
CA ASP A 122 -1.39 15.99 -26.27
C ASP A 122 -2.36 14.79 -26.16
N ALA A 123 -2.52 14.04 -27.24
CA ALA A 123 -3.44 12.91 -27.30
C ALA A 123 -3.12 11.88 -26.20
N GLU A 124 -1.84 11.74 -25.86
CA GLU A 124 -1.38 10.86 -24.77
C GLU A 124 -1.89 11.34 -23.41
N LEU A 125 -1.89 12.65 -23.16
CA LEU A 125 -2.43 13.24 -21.93
C LEU A 125 -3.93 12.96 -21.80
N ILE A 126 -4.70 13.17 -22.87
CA ILE A 126 -6.15 12.92 -22.88
C ILE A 126 -6.45 11.44 -22.60
N LEU A 127 -5.71 10.54 -23.25
CA LEU A 127 -5.86 9.10 -23.06
C LEU A 127 -5.54 8.69 -21.61
N GLU A 128 -4.47 9.22 -21.03
CA GLU A 128 -4.08 8.89 -19.67
C GLU A 128 -5.07 9.43 -18.62
N LEU A 129 -5.61 10.63 -18.82
CA LEU A 129 -6.67 11.17 -17.96
C LEU A 129 -7.95 10.33 -18.04
N ALA A 130 -8.36 9.91 -19.25
CA ALA A 130 -9.50 9.03 -19.44
C ALA A 130 -9.28 7.68 -18.76
N ARG A 131 -8.09 7.08 -18.91
CA ARG A 131 -7.70 5.84 -18.23
C ARG A 131 -7.81 5.95 -16.72
N LEU A 132 -7.36 7.06 -16.13
CA LEU A 132 -7.51 7.32 -14.70
C LEU A 132 -8.97 7.49 -14.27
N GLY A 133 -9.82 8.03 -15.12
CA GLY A 133 -11.26 8.20 -14.88
C GLY A 133 -12.01 6.87 -14.85
N GLU A 134 -11.58 5.90 -15.67
CA GLU A 134 -12.21 4.58 -15.83
C GLU A 134 -11.68 3.52 -14.87
N GLN A 135 -10.59 3.79 -14.14
CA GLN A 135 -10.02 2.85 -13.19
C GLN A 135 -11.00 2.47 -12.09
N GLU A 136 -10.98 1.20 -11.69
CA GLU A 136 -11.74 0.69 -10.54
C GLU A 136 -11.33 1.37 -9.23
N PHE A 137 -12.17 1.22 -8.19
CA PHE A 137 -11.98 1.83 -6.88
C PHE A 137 -10.63 1.55 -6.21
N ASP A 138 -9.93 0.51 -6.60
CA ASP A 138 -8.66 0.10 -6.01
C ASP A 138 -7.42 0.72 -6.69
N ARG A 139 -7.59 1.36 -7.86
CA ARG A 139 -6.50 1.89 -8.70
C ARG A 139 -6.54 3.41 -8.82
N ILE A 140 -6.54 4.08 -7.70
CA ILE A 140 -6.54 5.56 -7.63
C ILE A 140 -5.13 6.15 -7.44
N ASP A 141 -4.09 5.33 -7.58
CA ASP A 141 -2.70 5.73 -7.38
C ASP A 141 -2.16 6.50 -8.60
N LEU A 142 -1.60 7.68 -8.33
CA LEU A 142 -1.00 8.53 -9.35
C LEU A 142 0.47 8.22 -9.64
N ASP A 143 1.12 7.37 -8.85
CA ASP A 143 2.54 7.08 -9.05
C ASP A 143 2.78 6.32 -10.35
N ASP A 144 1.86 5.42 -10.71
CA ASP A 144 1.93 4.63 -11.94
C ASP A 144 1.38 5.38 -13.19
N ALA A 145 0.81 6.56 -13.00
CA ALA A 145 0.29 7.37 -14.11
C ALA A 145 1.41 8.08 -14.87
N VAL A 146 1.37 8.01 -16.20
CA VAL A 146 2.32 8.68 -17.09
C VAL A 146 1.92 10.15 -17.26
N LEU A 147 2.03 10.92 -16.18
CA LEU A 147 1.65 12.33 -16.12
C LEU A 147 2.78 13.18 -15.55
N THR A 148 2.86 14.43 -16.01
CA THR A 148 3.83 15.38 -15.46
C THR A 148 3.51 15.70 -13.99
N PRO A 149 4.52 16.07 -13.17
CA PRO A 149 4.31 16.49 -11.78
C PRO A 149 3.30 17.64 -11.64
N TYR A 150 3.24 18.53 -12.62
CA TYR A 150 2.28 19.62 -12.67
C TYR A 150 0.83 19.08 -12.75
N VAL A 151 0.55 18.17 -13.66
CA VAL A 151 -0.79 17.57 -13.83
C VAL A 151 -1.16 16.78 -12.58
N LYS A 152 -0.27 15.92 -12.07
CA LYS A 152 -0.48 15.19 -10.82
C LYS A 152 -0.82 16.12 -9.65
N GLY A 153 -0.13 17.25 -9.56
CA GLY A 153 -0.40 18.28 -8.55
C GLY A 153 -1.81 18.91 -8.64
N ARG A 154 -2.37 19.00 -9.85
CA ARG A 154 -3.70 19.58 -10.09
C ARG A 154 -4.84 18.62 -9.78
N ILE A 155 -4.66 17.32 -10.00
CA ILE A 155 -5.72 16.32 -9.90
C ILE A 155 -5.68 15.48 -8.62
N ASN A 156 -4.72 15.69 -7.72
CA ASN A 156 -4.58 14.89 -6.51
C ASN A 156 -5.53 15.30 -5.36
N VAL A 157 -5.59 14.44 -4.33
CA VAL A 157 -6.48 14.58 -3.16
C VAL A 157 -5.92 15.52 -2.08
N PHE A 158 -4.71 16.07 -2.22
CA PHE A 158 -4.02 16.79 -1.13
C PHE A 158 -4.86 17.90 -0.49
N ARG A 159 -5.62 18.66 -1.28
CA ARG A 159 -6.49 19.74 -0.83
C ARG A 159 -7.97 19.33 -0.79
N CYS A 160 -8.27 18.09 -0.44
CA CYS A 160 -9.64 17.63 -0.32
C CYS A 160 -10.37 18.37 0.80
N ASN A 161 -11.52 18.97 0.44
CA ASN A 161 -12.40 19.61 1.41
C ASN A 161 -13.35 18.58 2.03
N LYS A 162 -13.61 18.70 3.35
CA LYS A 162 -14.56 17.82 4.06
C LYS A 162 -16.00 17.94 3.56
N SER A 163 -16.38 19.10 3.01
CA SER A 163 -17.70 19.38 2.43
C SER A 163 -17.76 19.14 0.91
N CYS A 164 -16.97 18.23 0.38
CA CYS A 164 -16.99 17.90 -1.03
C CYS A 164 -18.34 17.27 -1.44
N PRO A 165 -19.05 17.82 -2.45
CA PRO A 165 -20.35 17.29 -2.89
C PRO A 165 -20.24 15.87 -3.49
N TYR A 166 -19.05 15.45 -3.92
CA TYR A 166 -18.79 14.12 -4.46
C TYR A 166 -18.37 13.09 -3.40
N SER A 167 -18.46 13.42 -2.10
CA SER A 167 -17.92 12.58 -1.01
C SER A 167 -18.50 11.16 -0.99
N LEU A 168 -19.77 10.98 -1.35
CA LEU A 168 -20.45 9.67 -1.36
C LEU A 168 -19.95 8.73 -2.48
N LEU A 169 -19.56 9.29 -3.62
CA LEU A 169 -19.08 8.55 -4.80
C LEU A 169 -17.54 8.61 -4.96
N CYS A 170 -16.85 9.22 -4.02
CA CYS A 170 -15.42 9.45 -4.11
C CYS A 170 -14.62 8.15 -3.92
N ARG A 171 -13.88 7.74 -4.94
CA ARG A 171 -13.02 6.55 -4.91
C ARG A 171 -12.01 6.60 -3.76
N PHE A 172 -11.40 7.76 -3.50
CA PHE A 172 -10.46 7.91 -2.38
C PHE A 172 -11.13 7.71 -1.01
N MET A 173 -12.34 8.20 -0.82
CA MET A 173 -13.07 7.99 0.45
C MET A 173 -13.46 6.52 0.62
N ASN A 174 -13.88 5.86 -0.46
CA ASN A 174 -14.17 4.42 -0.45
C ASN A 174 -12.91 3.59 -0.19
N PHE A 175 -11.80 3.90 -0.85
CA PHE A 175 -10.50 3.29 -0.56
C PHE A 175 -10.10 3.45 0.91
N LYS A 176 -10.22 4.68 1.45
CA LYS A 176 -9.93 4.94 2.86
C LYS A 176 -10.82 4.12 3.80
N LYS A 177 -12.11 3.99 3.48
CA LYS A 177 -13.05 3.15 4.24
C LYS A 177 -12.61 1.69 4.18
N LYS A 178 -12.30 1.17 3.00
CA LYS A 178 -11.80 -0.19 2.80
C LYS A 178 -10.55 -0.48 3.64
N CYS A 179 -9.59 0.44 3.68
CA CYS A 179 -8.41 0.31 4.54
C CYS A 179 -8.72 0.21 6.04
N MET A 180 -9.90 0.65 6.48
CA MET A 180 -10.31 0.62 7.89
C MET A 180 -11.24 -0.54 8.21
N THR A 181 -11.97 -1.06 7.24
CA THR A 181 -13.02 -2.09 7.43
C THR A 181 -12.58 -3.48 7.00
N ASP A 182 -11.70 -3.58 6.00
CA ASP A 182 -11.26 -4.87 5.49
C ASP A 182 -10.15 -5.46 6.37
N ASN A 183 -10.23 -6.76 6.60
CA ASN A 183 -9.27 -7.51 7.40
C ASN A 183 -8.03 -7.88 6.56
N PHE A 184 -7.17 -6.90 6.28
CA PHE A 184 -5.86 -7.15 5.70
C PHE A 184 -4.91 -7.76 6.72
N ASP A 185 -3.97 -8.58 6.27
CA ASP A 185 -2.88 -9.06 7.13
C ASP A 185 -1.84 -7.95 7.36
N PHE A 186 -1.61 -7.12 6.33
CA PHE A 186 -0.67 -6.00 6.42
C PHE A 186 -1.24 -4.68 5.89
N GLN A 187 -0.88 -3.59 6.56
CA GLN A 187 -1.00 -2.23 6.03
C GLN A 187 0.41 -1.63 5.87
N ILE A 188 0.80 -1.33 4.63
CA ILE A 188 2.12 -0.82 4.31
C ILE A 188 2.01 0.69 4.07
N THR A 189 2.81 1.47 4.77
CA THR A 189 2.79 2.93 4.71
C THR A 189 4.19 3.52 4.63
N ASN A 190 4.30 4.75 4.17
CA ASN A 190 5.50 5.56 4.18
C ASN A 190 5.22 6.93 4.78
#